data_6168b6178c6c74b8e45940a855e92b85
#
_entry.id   6168b6178c6c74b8e45940a855e92b85
#
_cell.length_a   1.000
_cell.length_b   1.000
_cell.length_c   1.000
_cell.angle_alpha   90.00
_cell.angle_beta   90.00
_cell.angle_gamma   90.00
#
_symmetry.space_group_name_H-M   'P 1'
#
loop_
_entity.id
_entity.type
_entity.pdbx_description
1 polymer ?
#
loop_
_entity_poly.entity_id
_entity_poly.type
_entity_poly.pdbx_seq_one_letter_code
_entity_poly.pdbx_strand_id
1 'polypeptide(L)'
;MAILAFQKPEKVIMLESTSSFGKFEFRPLEPGFGMTVGNALRRILLSSLEGYAITTVKVAGVDHEFAAIPGVMEGMIDIILNLKQVRFIRTVDNQDAEKVSVNVAGVTELTAGYISNYLSFFKVLNPELVICHLAPGTKMQLTLTIGKGRGYVPAEENTPADCEFGTLPIDSIFTPIKNVKYSIENYRVEQKTDYEKLNLEITTDGSIHPTDALKEAAKILIQHFMLFSDEKITVNMEDTNGAEEFDEDILHMRQLLKTKLSDQDLSVRALNCLKAADVDTVGDLVKLNRNCLLYTSPSPRDMRRSR
;
A
#
# COMPACT_ATOMS: atom_id res chain seq x y z
N MET A 1 -14.48 -36.84 -15.01
CA MET A 1 -13.25 -37.08 -14.25
C MET A 1 -13.37 -36.33 -12.93
N ALA A 2 -13.21 -37.02 -11.80
CA ALA A 2 -13.19 -36.33 -10.50
C ALA A 2 -11.92 -35.48 -10.45
N ILE A 3 -12.07 -34.16 -10.37
CA ILE A 3 -10.95 -33.26 -10.14
C ILE A 3 -10.42 -33.61 -8.75
N LEU A 4 -9.20 -34.12 -8.67
CA LEU A 4 -8.53 -34.30 -7.38
C LEU A 4 -8.48 -32.95 -6.69
N ALA A 5 -9.13 -32.83 -5.54
CA ALA A 5 -9.12 -31.61 -4.76
C ALA A 5 -7.69 -31.37 -4.26
N PHE A 6 -7.15 -30.19 -4.56
CA PHE A 6 -5.87 -29.75 -4.03
C PHE A 6 -5.92 -29.66 -2.50
N GLN A 7 -4.85 -30.13 -1.86
CA GLN A 7 -4.67 -29.92 -0.43
C GLN A 7 -4.42 -28.44 -0.19
N LYS A 8 -5.42 -27.74 0.33
CA LYS A 8 -5.28 -26.31 0.63
C LYS A 8 -4.51 -26.13 1.94
N PRO A 9 -3.54 -25.20 1.99
CA PRO A 9 -2.92 -24.82 3.25
C PRO A 9 -3.97 -24.17 4.16
N GLU A 10 -3.93 -24.49 5.44
CA GLU A 10 -4.93 -23.99 6.39
C GLU A 10 -4.70 -22.52 6.75
N LYS A 11 -3.45 -22.17 7.09
CA LYS A 11 -3.06 -20.81 7.48
C LYS A 11 -1.56 -20.60 7.38
N VAL A 12 -1.15 -19.34 7.32
CA VAL A 12 0.23 -18.91 7.51
C VAL A 12 0.53 -18.87 9.01
N ILE A 13 1.54 -19.58 9.45
CA ILE A 13 1.98 -19.62 10.84
C ILE A 13 3.15 -18.63 10.97
N MET A 14 3.03 -17.68 11.88
CA MET A 14 4.10 -16.77 12.22
C MET A 14 4.92 -17.39 13.36
N LEU A 15 6.18 -17.71 13.10
CA LEU A 15 7.08 -18.32 14.07
C LEU A 15 7.75 -17.27 14.94
N GLU A 16 8.28 -16.23 14.31
CA GLU A 16 8.97 -15.13 14.96
C GLU A 16 8.52 -13.81 14.33
N SER A 17 8.34 -12.79 15.15
CA SER A 17 7.99 -11.46 14.69
C SER A 17 8.60 -10.42 15.61
N THR A 18 9.38 -9.53 15.01
CA THR A 18 9.83 -8.28 15.62
C THR A 18 9.37 -7.11 14.75
N SER A 19 9.65 -5.88 15.15
CA SER A 19 9.31 -4.70 14.36
C SER A 19 9.93 -4.69 12.95
N SER A 20 11.08 -5.36 12.76
CA SER A 20 11.83 -5.35 11.50
C SER A 20 12.14 -6.73 10.93
N PHE A 21 11.83 -7.80 11.64
CA PHE A 21 12.08 -9.17 11.20
C PHE A 21 10.86 -10.03 11.41
N GLY A 22 10.52 -10.88 10.43
CA GLY A 22 9.44 -11.85 10.50
C GLY A 22 9.82 -13.17 9.86
N LYS A 23 9.48 -14.28 10.55
CA LYS A 23 9.61 -15.63 10.03
C LYS A 23 8.25 -16.28 9.95
N PHE A 24 7.89 -16.68 8.74
CA PHE A 24 6.59 -17.23 8.40
C PHE A 24 6.76 -18.66 7.89
N GLU A 25 5.85 -19.53 8.31
CA GLU A 25 5.76 -20.92 7.87
C GLU A 25 4.43 -21.11 7.15
N PHE A 26 4.49 -21.73 5.97
CA PHE A 26 3.34 -22.01 5.14
C PHE A 26 3.30 -23.48 4.76
N ARG A 27 2.34 -24.22 5.27
CA ARG A 27 2.17 -25.66 5.12
C ARG A 27 0.74 -26.13 5.31
N PRO A 28 0.33 -27.32 4.80
CA PRO A 28 1.07 -28.12 3.81
C PRO A 28 0.92 -27.56 2.40
N LEU A 29 1.94 -27.72 1.57
CA LEU A 29 1.91 -27.38 0.16
C LEU A 29 2.15 -28.62 -0.67
N GLU A 30 1.51 -28.73 -1.83
CA GLU A 30 1.80 -29.80 -2.78
C GLU A 30 3.20 -29.61 -3.41
N PRO A 31 3.82 -30.68 -3.91
CA PRO A 31 5.17 -30.63 -4.47
C PRO A 31 5.30 -29.58 -5.58
N GLY A 32 6.33 -28.73 -5.49
CA GLY A 32 6.61 -27.64 -6.44
C GLY A 32 5.93 -26.30 -6.12
N PHE A 33 4.87 -26.27 -5.32
CA PHE A 33 4.19 -25.02 -4.95
C PHE A 33 5.01 -24.14 -4.03
N GLY A 34 5.84 -24.74 -3.17
CA GLY A 34 6.74 -24.00 -2.28
C GLY A 34 7.69 -23.09 -3.05
N MET A 35 8.28 -23.58 -4.13
CA MET A 35 9.15 -22.78 -4.99
C MET A 35 8.38 -21.69 -5.74
N THR A 36 7.22 -22.01 -6.31
CA THR A 36 6.41 -21.06 -7.06
C THR A 36 5.94 -19.90 -6.19
N VAL A 37 5.37 -20.20 -5.03
CA VAL A 37 4.85 -19.20 -4.09
C VAL A 37 6.00 -18.41 -3.44
N GLY A 38 7.04 -19.11 -2.98
CA GLY A 38 8.19 -18.47 -2.33
C GLY A 38 8.94 -17.51 -3.24
N ASN A 39 9.19 -17.90 -4.50
CA ASN A 39 9.85 -17.04 -5.47
C ASN A 39 8.97 -15.85 -5.89
N ALA A 40 7.67 -16.07 -6.11
CA ALA A 40 6.75 -14.99 -6.46
C ALA A 40 6.67 -13.94 -5.34
N LEU A 41 6.46 -14.37 -4.10
CA LEU A 41 6.43 -13.46 -2.94
C LEU A 41 7.76 -12.73 -2.75
N ARG A 42 8.89 -13.44 -2.84
CA ARG A 42 10.21 -12.81 -2.73
C ARG A 42 10.41 -11.71 -3.76
N ARG A 43 10.05 -11.95 -5.01
CA ARG A 43 10.22 -10.97 -6.08
C ARG A 43 9.38 -9.73 -5.84
N ILE A 44 8.13 -9.89 -5.46
CA ILE A 44 7.22 -8.77 -5.21
C ILE A 44 7.64 -7.98 -3.96
N LEU A 45 8.01 -8.67 -2.89
CA LEU A 45 8.51 -8.02 -1.67
C LEU A 45 9.72 -7.12 -1.96
N LEU A 46 10.67 -7.57 -2.80
CA LEU A 46 11.88 -6.81 -3.10
C LEU A 46 11.69 -5.68 -4.13
N SER A 47 10.65 -5.73 -4.98
CA SER A 47 10.53 -4.78 -6.11
C SER A 47 9.29 -3.92 -6.10
N SER A 48 8.19 -4.36 -5.48
CA SER A 48 6.87 -3.78 -5.79
C SER A 48 6.21 -3.05 -4.63
N LEU A 49 6.77 -3.15 -3.42
CA LEU A 49 6.25 -2.41 -2.27
C LEU A 49 6.61 -0.94 -2.35
N GLU A 50 5.69 -0.12 -1.87
CA GLU A 50 5.85 1.32 -1.81
C GLU A 50 6.69 1.73 -0.59
N GLY A 51 7.46 2.81 -0.74
CA GLY A 51 8.24 3.40 0.34
C GLY A 51 8.54 4.86 0.10
N TYR A 52 9.32 5.44 0.99
CA TYR A 52 9.67 6.86 0.99
C TYR A 52 11.18 7.03 1.01
N ALA A 53 11.69 7.92 0.16
CA ALA A 53 13.11 8.23 0.08
C ALA A 53 13.32 9.68 -0.34
N ILE A 54 14.54 10.17 -0.17
CA ILE A 54 14.97 11.50 -0.67
C ILE A 54 15.13 11.38 -2.19
N THR A 55 14.50 12.27 -2.94
CA THR A 55 14.56 12.33 -4.40
C THR A 55 15.51 13.42 -4.88
N THR A 56 15.54 14.57 -4.18
CA THR A 56 16.41 15.69 -4.54
C THR A 56 17.05 16.32 -3.31
N VAL A 57 18.25 16.86 -3.50
CA VAL A 57 18.96 17.67 -2.50
C VAL A 57 19.46 18.96 -3.11
N LYS A 58 19.38 20.05 -2.37
CA LYS A 58 19.97 21.34 -2.71
C LYS A 58 20.71 21.86 -1.51
N VAL A 59 21.99 22.17 -1.69
CA VAL A 59 22.83 22.82 -0.69
C VAL A 59 23.17 24.22 -1.17
N ALA A 60 23.02 25.22 -0.31
CA ALA A 60 23.34 26.60 -0.67
C ALA A 60 24.82 26.73 -1.01
N GLY A 61 25.11 27.29 -2.21
CA GLY A 61 26.48 27.46 -2.70
C GLY A 61 27.12 26.23 -3.35
N VAL A 62 26.33 25.19 -3.64
CA VAL A 62 26.77 23.98 -4.34
C VAL A 62 25.97 23.82 -5.63
N ASP A 63 26.66 23.79 -6.76
CA ASP A 63 26.04 23.74 -8.09
C ASP A 63 26.13 22.34 -8.73
N HIS A 64 27.04 21.49 -8.25
CA HIS A 64 27.25 20.15 -8.79
C HIS A 64 27.71 19.15 -7.70
N GLU A 65 27.55 17.87 -7.96
CA GLU A 65 27.81 16.79 -7.01
C GLU A 65 29.28 16.62 -6.59
N PHE A 66 30.23 17.10 -7.39
CA PHE A 66 31.67 17.02 -7.10
C PHE A 66 32.19 18.24 -6.31
N ALA A 67 31.30 19.13 -5.89
CA ALA A 67 31.71 20.31 -5.15
C ALA A 67 32.08 19.98 -3.69
N ALA A 68 33.05 20.71 -3.16
CA ALA A 68 33.36 20.71 -1.73
C ALA A 68 32.63 21.86 -1.05
N ILE A 69 32.08 21.59 0.13
CA ILE A 69 31.36 22.57 0.93
C ILE A 69 32.34 23.18 1.93
N PRO A 70 32.54 24.50 1.94
CA PRO A 70 33.45 25.13 2.89
C PRO A 70 33.04 24.86 4.33
N GLY A 71 33.98 24.32 5.12
CA GLY A 71 33.74 23.97 6.52
C GLY A 71 33.02 22.63 6.78
N VAL A 72 32.83 21.81 5.76
CA VAL A 72 32.37 20.42 5.89
C VAL A 72 33.52 19.51 5.52
N MET A 73 33.68 18.43 6.27
CA MET A 73 34.80 17.49 6.06
C MET A 73 34.54 16.56 4.86
N GLU A 74 33.28 16.17 4.64
CA GLU A 74 32.87 15.30 3.56
C GLU A 74 32.58 16.08 2.28
N GLY A 75 32.82 15.44 1.14
CA GLY A 75 32.39 15.95 -0.16
C GLY A 75 30.88 15.79 -0.38
N MET A 76 30.33 16.51 -1.36
CA MET A 76 28.90 16.42 -1.67
C MET A 76 28.46 14.98 -2.03
N ILE A 77 29.32 14.21 -2.69
CA ILE A 77 29.07 12.80 -3.01
C ILE A 77 28.85 11.96 -1.75
N ASP A 78 29.73 12.13 -0.74
CA ASP A 78 29.64 11.39 0.51
C ASP A 78 28.35 11.73 1.26
N ILE A 79 28.00 13.01 1.25
CA ILE A 79 26.73 13.49 1.83
C ILE A 79 25.53 12.84 1.13
N ILE A 80 25.53 12.77 -0.21
CA ILE A 80 24.49 12.09 -0.99
C ILE A 80 24.41 10.62 -0.64
N LEU A 81 25.55 9.94 -0.54
CA LEU A 81 25.59 8.50 -0.18
C LEU A 81 25.04 8.27 1.23
N ASN A 82 25.32 9.14 2.17
CA ASN A 82 24.75 9.06 3.52
C ASN A 82 23.25 9.38 3.54
N LEU A 83 22.80 10.38 2.77
CA LEU A 83 21.38 10.72 2.64
C LEU A 83 20.55 9.57 2.06
N LYS A 84 21.08 8.77 1.13
CA LYS A 84 20.42 7.56 0.59
C LYS A 84 20.14 6.50 1.66
N GLN A 85 20.89 6.48 2.75
CA GLN A 85 20.72 5.52 3.84
C GLN A 85 19.64 5.94 4.84
N VAL A 86 19.16 7.19 4.79
CA VAL A 86 18.10 7.66 5.68
C VAL A 86 16.79 6.96 5.33
N ARG A 87 16.10 6.45 6.35
CA ARG A 87 14.83 5.75 6.22
C ARG A 87 13.71 6.53 6.87
N PHE A 88 12.60 6.61 6.14
CA PHE A 88 11.45 7.41 6.52
C PHE A 88 10.22 6.55 6.73
N ILE A 89 9.41 6.93 7.71
CA ILE A 89 8.05 6.42 7.89
C ILE A 89 7.08 7.60 7.81
N ARG A 90 5.97 7.41 7.14
CA ARG A 90 4.90 8.40 7.05
C ARG A 90 4.14 8.46 8.37
N THR A 91 3.89 9.66 8.86
CA THR A 91 3.13 9.90 10.10
C THR A 91 1.71 10.39 9.81
N VAL A 92 1.50 11.11 8.70
CA VAL A 92 0.22 11.71 8.31
C VAL A 92 -0.27 11.07 7.01
N ASP A 93 -1.51 10.63 6.98
CA ASP A 93 -2.12 10.05 5.78
C ASP A 93 -2.36 11.10 4.69
N ASN A 94 -2.34 10.64 3.43
CA ASN A 94 -2.56 11.45 2.21
C ASN A 94 -1.50 12.50 1.88
N GLN A 95 -0.32 12.45 2.48
CA GLN A 95 0.82 13.29 2.09
C GLN A 95 1.92 12.38 1.52
N ASP A 96 2.15 12.47 0.22
CA ASP A 96 3.08 11.60 -0.52
C ASP A 96 4.44 12.26 -0.78
N ALA A 97 4.56 13.56 -0.57
CA ALA A 97 5.80 14.30 -0.74
C ALA A 97 5.94 15.45 0.27
N GLU A 98 7.18 15.75 0.67
CA GLU A 98 7.51 16.88 1.53
C GLU A 98 8.81 17.52 1.08
N LYS A 99 8.82 18.85 0.93
CA LYS A 99 10.03 19.64 0.71
C LYS A 99 10.39 20.35 2.00
N VAL A 100 11.56 20.06 2.55
CA VAL A 100 12.02 20.60 3.83
C VAL A 100 13.33 21.36 3.66
N SER A 101 13.44 22.53 4.29
CA SER A 101 14.67 23.30 4.35
C SER A 101 15.23 23.27 5.77
N VAL A 102 16.41 22.72 5.91
CA VAL A 102 17.12 22.52 7.18
C VAL A 102 18.25 23.53 7.26
N ASN A 103 18.23 24.35 8.30
CA ASN A 103 19.31 25.28 8.59
C ASN A 103 20.20 24.67 9.68
N VAL A 104 21.40 24.32 9.29
CA VAL A 104 22.40 23.72 10.18
C VAL A 104 23.34 24.80 10.68
N ALA A 105 23.34 25.02 12.00
CA ALA A 105 24.25 26.00 12.63
C ALA A 105 24.58 25.54 14.06
N GLY A 106 25.84 25.70 14.47
CA GLY A 106 26.27 25.46 15.84
C GLY A 106 26.38 23.97 16.25
N VAL A 107 26.35 23.05 15.29
CA VAL A 107 26.56 21.62 15.51
C VAL A 107 27.83 21.18 14.82
N THR A 108 28.51 20.17 15.40
CA THR A 108 29.71 19.57 14.84
C THR A 108 29.42 18.40 13.91
N GLU A 109 28.24 17.77 14.09
CA GLU A 109 27.80 16.64 13.32
C GLU A 109 26.34 16.85 12.89
N LEU A 110 26.07 16.67 11.61
CA LEU A 110 24.70 16.61 11.09
C LEU A 110 24.23 15.17 11.09
N THR A 111 23.28 14.86 11.94
CA THR A 111 22.66 13.54 12.01
C THR A 111 21.29 13.53 11.31
N ALA A 112 20.83 12.34 10.92
CA ALA A 112 19.49 12.16 10.36
C ALA A 112 18.39 12.57 11.36
N GLY A 113 18.65 12.42 12.67
CA GLY A 113 17.76 12.92 13.73
C GLY A 113 17.60 14.42 13.75
N TYR A 114 18.64 15.18 13.37
CA TYR A 114 18.55 16.64 13.25
C TYR A 114 17.56 17.03 12.14
N ILE A 115 17.58 16.32 11.01
CA ILE A 115 16.63 16.52 9.90
C ILE A 115 15.20 16.21 10.36
N SER A 116 15.00 15.17 11.17
CA SER A 116 13.69 14.77 11.68
C SER A 116 12.95 15.90 12.42
N ASN A 117 13.65 16.84 13.04
CA ASN A 117 13.03 17.97 13.74
C ASN A 117 12.37 19.00 12.81
N TYR A 118 12.70 18.97 11.52
CA TYR A 118 12.16 19.87 10.51
C TYR A 118 11.06 19.24 9.68
N LEU A 119 10.86 17.91 9.82
CA LEU A 119 9.84 17.16 9.09
C LEU A 119 8.48 17.27 9.79
N SER A 120 7.44 17.46 9.00
CA SER A 120 6.05 17.53 9.47
C SER A 120 5.27 16.25 9.21
N PHE A 121 5.49 15.61 8.06
CA PHE A 121 4.71 14.46 7.60
C PHE A 121 5.46 13.14 7.71
N PHE A 122 6.78 13.19 7.84
CA PHE A 122 7.64 12.03 7.94
C PHE A 122 8.44 12.01 9.23
N LYS A 123 8.79 10.81 9.66
CA LYS A 123 9.70 10.58 10.78
C LYS A 123 10.88 9.73 10.32
N VAL A 124 12.07 10.07 10.79
CA VAL A 124 13.29 9.31 10.51
C VAL A 124 13.37 8.10 11.44
N LEU A 125 13.67 6.91 10.88
CA LEU A 125 13.78 5.65 11.62
C LEU A 125 15.18 5.38 12.15
N ASN A 126 16.21 5.98 11.51
CA ASN A 126 17.63 5.83 11.89
C ASN A 126 18.26 7.19 12.26
N PRO A 127 17.84 7.79 13.40
CA PRO A 127 18.26 9.14 13.80
C PRO A 127 19.75 9.24 14.09
N GLU A 128 20.42 8.15 14.44
CA GLU A 128 21.85 8.09 14.79
C GLU A 128 22.79 8.17 13.58
N LEU A 129 22.25 8.06 12.36
CA LEU A 129 23.04 8.10 11.14
C LEU A 129 23.67 9.48 10.97
N VAL A 130 25.00 9.52 10.94
CA VAL A 130 25.75 10.76 10.67
C VAL A 130 25.78 11.00 9.16
N ILE A 131 25.41 12.20 8.73
CA ILE A 131 25.39 12.62 7.33
C ILE A 131 26.69 13.32 6.97
N CYS A 132 27.13 14.28 7.80
CA CYS A 132 28.41 14.95 7.62
C CYS A 132 28.90 15.60 8.91
N HIS A 133 30.21 15.92 8.94
CA HIS A 133 30.88 16.63 10.03
C HIS A 133 31.15 18.09 9.63
N LEU A 134 30.85 19.01 10.54
CA LEU A 134 31.00 20.42 10.31
C LEU A 134 32.10 21.04 11.20
N ALA A 135 32.89 21.93 10.65
CA ALA A 135 33.82 22.73 11.43
C ALA A 135 33.06 23.70 12.34
N PRO A 136 33.62 24.05 13.52
CA PRO A 136 32.99 25.01 14.41
C PRO A 136 32.68 26.33 13.73
N GLY A 137 31.43 26.80 13.86
CA GLY A 137 31.00 28.09 13.28
C GLY A 137 30.52 28.01 11.83
N THR A 138 30.57 26.85 11.19
CA THR A 138 30.02 26.62 9.83
C THR A 138 28.50 26.71 9.86
N LYS A 139 27.94 27.36 8.86
CA LYS A 139 26.50 27.42 8.61
C LYS A 139 26.21 26.78 7.25
N MET A 140 25.28 25.87 7.19
CA MET A 140 24.87 25.21 5.96
C MET A 140 23.34 25.21 5.87
N GLN A 141 22.83 25.52 4.70
CA GLN A 141 21.41 25.39 4.38
C GLN A 141 21.22 24.22 3.40
N LEU A 142 20.43 23.25 3.82
CA LEU A 142 20.14 22.03 3.09
C LEU A 142 18.64 21.99 2.80
N THR A 143 18.24 21.83 1.56
CA THR A 143 16.85 21.60 1.18
C THR A 143 16.73 20.20 0.61
N LEU A 144 15.82 19.41 1.16
CA LEU A 144 15.56 18.03 0.78
C LEU A 144 14.15 17.90 0.27
N THR A 145 13.95 17.07 -0.76
CA THR A 145 12.62 16.65 -1.18
C THR A 145 12.50 15.16 -0.91
N ILE A 146 11.49 14.77 -0.13
CA ILE A 146 11.14 13.39 0.14
C ILE A 146 9.95 13.06 -0.75
N GLY A 147 9.97 11.90 -1.39
CA GLY A 147 8.91 11.45 -2.27
C GLY A 147 8.54 10.00 -1.99
N LYS A 148 7.37 9.61 -2.50
CA LYS A 148 6.87 8.22 -2.52
C LYS A 148 7.25 7.56 -3.83
N GLY A 149 7.66 6.31 -3.78
CA GLY A 149 7.99 5.55 -4.98
C GLY A 149 8.01 4.05 -4.73
N ARG A 150 8.48 3.30 -5.72
CA ARG A 150 8.60 1.83 -5.69
C ARG A 150 9.96 1.40 -6.19
N GLY A 151 10.54 0.41 -5.53
CA GLY A 151 11.80 -0.19 -5.96
C GLY A 151 12.96 0.79 -5.94
N TYR A 152 13.72 0.84 -7.03
CA TYR A 152 14.85 1.74 -7.24
C TYR A 152 14.54 2.66 -8.42
N VAL A 153 14.73 3.95 -8.21
CA VAL A 153 14.54 4.98 -9.24
C VAL A 153 15.87 5.74 -9.41
N PRO A 154 16.46 5.76 -10.63
CA PRO A 154 17.70 6.47 -10.88
C PRO A 154 17.51 7.99 -10.78
N ALA A 155 18.59 8.70 -10.52
CA ALA A 155 18.60 10.17 -10.35
C ALA A 155 18.04 10.91 -11.59
N GLU A 156 18.25 10.37 -12.78
CA GLU A 156 17.76 10.94 -14.05
C GLU A 156 16.22 11.02 -14.08
N GLU A 157 15.54 10.01 -13.55
CA GLU A 157 14.07 9.98 -13.48
C GLU A 157 13.51 10.83 -12.33
N ASN A 158 14.32 11.09 -11.29
CA ASN A 158 13.97 11.95 -10.16
C ASN A 158 14.17 13.44 -10.46
N THR A 159 14.64 13.80 -11.65
CA THR A 159 14.84 15.20 -12.03
C THR A 159 13.49 15.88 -12.28
N PRO A 160 13.07 16.88 -11.48
CA PRO A 160 11.83 17.62 -11.71
C PRO A 160 11.88 18.38 -13.05
N ALA A 161 10.72 18.51 -13.72
CA ALA A 161 10.63 19.28 -14.96
C ALA A 161 11.03 20.77 -14.79
N ASP A 162 10.71 21.34 -13.61
CA ASP A 162 11.05 22.71 -13.20
C ASP A 162 12.22 22.68 -12.19
N CYS A 163 13.36 22.13 -12.59
CA CYS A 163 14.51 22.02 -11.69
C CYS A 163 15.14 23.38 -11.44
N GLU A 164 15.14 23.85 -10.21
CA GLU A 164 15.88 25.04 -9.80
C GLU A 164 17.40 24.79 -9.93
N PHE A 165 18.15 25.78 -10.39
CA PHE A 165 19.60 25.66 -10.48
C PHE A 165 20.23 25.28 -9.13
N GLY A 166 21.19 24.35 -9.15
CA GLY A 166 21.85 23.82 -7.96
C GLY A 166 21.03 22.76 -7.20
N THR A 167 19.90 22.28 -7.75
CA THR A 167 19.19 21.12 -7.21
C THR A 167 19.78 19.85 -7.81
N LEU A 168 20.27 18.96 -6.96
CA LEU A 168 20.88 17.69 -7.35
C LEU A 168 19.87 16.57 -7.18
N PRO A 169 19.50 15.86 -8.25
CA PRO A 169 18.68 14.67 -8.14
C PRO A 169 19.49 13.52 -7.53
N ILE A 170 18.84 12.70 -6.73
CA ILE A 170 19.44 11.54 -6.06
C ILE A 170 18.73 10.28 -6.52
N ASP A 171 19.48 9.21 -6.78
CA ASP A 171 18.90 7.90 -6.97
C ASP A 171 18.30 7.40 -5.65
N SER A 172 17.06 6.98 -5.72
CA SER A 172 16.24 6.71 -4.55
C SER A 172 15.95 5.22 -4.42
N ILE A 173 16.17 4.67 -3.22
CA ILE A 173 15.81 3.30 -2.86
C ILE A 173 14.56 3.36 -2.02
N PHE A 174 13.41 3.16 -2.66
CA PHE A 174 12.10 3.21 -1.99
C PHE A 174 11.73 1.90 -1.29
N THR A 175 12.35 0.79 -1.66
CA THR A 175 12.03 -0.53 -1.11
C THR A 175 12.18 -0.57 0.41
N PRO A 176 11.10 -0.88 1.16
CA PRO A 176 11.15 -1.00 2.61
C PRO A 176 11.76 -2.33 3.07
N ILE A 177 12.00 -3.25 2.15
CA ILE A 177 12.51 -4.59 2.44
C ILE A 177 14.02 -4.63 2.22
N LYS A 178 14.76 -5.02 3.27
CA LYS A 178 16.21 -5.20 3.21
C LYS A 178 16.60 -6.57 2.66
N ASN A 179 15.92 -7.62 3.13
CA ASN A 179 16.24 -8.99 2.72
C ASN A 179 15.01 -9.89 2.78
N VAL A 180 14.91 -10.81 1.82
CA VAL A 180 13.92 -11.88 1.81
C VAL A 180 14.62 -13.18 1.50
N LYS A 181 14.50 -14.15 2.42
CA LYS A 181 15.02 -15.51 2.26
C LYS A 181 13.87 -16.50 2.36
N TYR A 182 13.83 -17.47 1.48
CA TYR A 182 12.91 -18.59 1.61
C TYR A 182 13.66 -19.92 1.55
N SER A 183 13.13 -20.92 2.26
CA SER A 183 13.60 -22.29 2.22
C SER A 183 12.40 -23.23 2.17
N ILE A 184 12.61 -24.36 1.52
CA ILE A 184 11.58 -25.38 1.33
C ILE A 184 12.09 -26.62 2.04
N GLU A 185 11.22 -27.22 2.84
CA GLU A 185 11.48 -28.46 3.57
C GLU A 185 10.36 -29.46 3.27
N ASN A 186 10.70 -30.75 3.28
CA ASN A 186 9.69 -31.80 3.16
C ASN A 186 8.82 -31.82 4.40
N TYR A 187 7.52 -31.97 4.18
CA TYR A 187 6.53 -32.04 5.25
C TYR A 187 5.68 -33.29 5.11
N ARG A 188 5.47 -34.01 6.21
CA ARG A 188 4.67 -35.22 6.23
C ARG A 188 3.23 -34.90 6.61
N VAL A 189 2.28 -35.33 5.77
CA VAL A 189 0.85 -35.34 6.05
C VAL A 189 0.38 -36.77 6.05
N GLU A 190 -0.02 -37.28 7.21
CA GLU A 190 -0.43 -38.67 7.42
C GLU A 190 0.61 -39.69 6.94
N GLN A 191 0.33 -40.41 5.84
CA GLN A 191 1.23 -41.42 5.27
C GLN A 191 2.08 -40.89 4.10
N LYS A 192 1.76 -39.70 3.58
CA LYS A 192 2.49 -39.06 2.48
C LYS A 192 3.58 -38.14 3.00
N THR A 193 4.78 -38.29 2.47
CA THR A 193 5.97 -37.51 2.85
C THR A 193 6.36 -36.47 1.80
N ASP A 194 5.61 -36.34 0.72
CA ASP A 194 5.97 -35.60 -0.48
C ASP A 194 5.46 -34.14 -0.45
N TYR A 195 4.81 -33.72 0.64
CA TYR A 195 4.37 -32.35 0.82
C TYR A 195 5.54 -31.43 1.16
N GLU A 196 5.38 -30.16 0.84
CA GLU A 196 6.36 -29.12 1.09
C GLU A 196 5.91 -28.19 2.21
N LYS A 197 6.88 -27.67 2.93
CA LYS A 197 6.77 -26.60 3.91
C LYS A 197 7.63 -25.45 3.46
N LEU A 198 7.03 -24.29 3.21
CA LEU A 198 7.72 -23.06 2.85
C LEU A 198 8.00 -22.25 4.12
N ASN A 199 9.26 -21.99 4.40
CA ASN A 199 9.70 -21.03 5.41
C ASN A 199 10.13 -19.74 4.71
N LEU A 200 9.56 -18.61 5.09
CA LEU A 200 9.85 -17.30 4.53
C LEU A 200 10.37 -16.38 5.64
N GLU A 201 11.57 -15.84 5.47
CA GLU A 201 12.19 -14.87 6.37
C GLU A 201 12.22 -13.51 5.68
N ILE A 202 11.64 -12.50 6.32
CA ILE A 202 11.53 -11.13 5.81
C ILE A 202 12.21 -10.19 6.78
N THR A 203 13.17 -9.41 6.29
CA THR A 203 13.81 -8.33 7.05
C THR A 203 13.43 -7.00 6.42
N THR A 204 12.78 -6.13 7.19
CA THR A 204 12.40 -4.77 6.78
C THR A 204 13.37 -3.73 7.32
N ASP A 205 13.21 -2.50 6.90
CA ASP A 205 13.94 -1.35 7.44
C ASP A 205 13.27 -0.72 8.68
N GLY A 206 12.08 -1.22 9.05
CA GLY A 206 11.26 -0.74 10.16
C GLY A 206 10.13 0.21 9.74
N SER A 207 10.05 0.63 8.46
CA SER A 207 8.96 1.48 7.96
C SER A 207 7.64 0.72 7.82
N ILE A 208 7.73 -0.59 7.57
CA ILE A 208 6.58 -1.48 7.47
C ILE A 208 6.81 -2.73 8.32
N HIS A 209 5.75 -3.21 8.97
CA HIS A 209 5.82 -4.45 9.71
C HIS A 209 5.87 -5.65 8.75
N PRO A 210 6.70 -6.70 9.01
CA PRO A 210 6.85 -7.84 8.10
C PRO A 210 5.54 -8.54 7.73
N THR A 211 4.57 -8.60 8.66
CA THR A 211 3.24 -9.18 8.41
C THR A 211 2.46 -8.37 7.39
N ASP A 212 2.51 -7.04 7.48
CA ASP A 212 1.78 -6.16 6.59
C ASP A 212 2.44 -6.11 5.21
N ALA A 213 3.77 -6.13 5.17
CA ALA A 213 4.52 -6.29 3.92
C ALA A 213 4.13 -7.57 3.18
N LEU A 214 3.99 -8.71 3.89
CA LEU A 214 3.56 -9.96 3.30
C LEU A 214 2.11 -9.89 2.77
N LYS A 215 1.21 -9.26 3.52
CA LYS A 215 -0.19 -9.05 3.08
C LYS A 215 -0.26 -8.17 1.83
N GLU A 216 0.49 -7.07 1.78
CA GLU A 216 0.52 -6.20 0.61
C GLU A 216 1.10 -6.91 -0.62
N ALA A 217 2.19 -7.67 -0.45
CA ALA A 217 2.74 -8.49 -1.53
C ALA A 217 1.74 -9.52 -2.05
N ALA A 218 0.98 -10.16 -1.17
CA ALA A 218 -0.07 -11.09 -1.54
C ALA A 218 -1.22 -10.40 -2.27
N LYS A 219 -1.65 -9.21 -1.83
CA LYS A 219 -2.67 -8.40 -2.53
C LYS A 219 -2.25 -8.10 -3.98
N ILE A 220 -0.99 -7.68 -4.17
CA ILE A 220 -0.46 -7.38 -5.51
C ILE A 220 -0.51 -8.63 -6.41
N LEU A 221 -0.09 -9.81 -5.89
CA LEU A 221 -0.18 -11.07 -6.63
C LEU A 221 -1.61 -11.41 -7.02
N ILE A 222 -2.54 -11.33 -6.08
CA ILE A 222 -3.95 -11.62 -6.31
C ILE A 222 -4.50 -10.71 -7.41
N GLN A 223 -4.23 -9.40 -7.36
CA GLN A 223 -4.68 -8.44 -8.37
C GLN A 223 -4.22 -8.81 -9.77
N HIS A 224 -2.97 -9.26 -9.92
CA HIS A 224 -2.45 -9.65 -11.21
C HIS A 224 -3.02 -10.99 -11.69
N PHE A 225 -3.17 -11.97 -10.79
CA PHE A 225 -3.70 -13.27 -11.16
C PHE A 225 -5.20 -13.27 -11.43
N MET A 226 -5.95 -12.34 -10.85
CA MET A 226 -7.37 -12.15 -11.17
C MET A 226 -7.65 -11.89 -12.65
N LEU A 227 -6.68 -11.28 -13.36
CA LEU A 227 -6.82 -11.03 -14.81
C LEU A 227 -6.81 -12.31 -15.65
N PHE A 228 -6.30 -13.42 -15.10
CA PHE A 228 -6.28 -14.73 -15.76
C PHE A 228 -7.46 -15.63 -15.34
N SER A 229 -8.28 -15.17 -14.41
CA SER A 229 -9.48 -15.88 -13.96
C SER A 229 -10.71 -15.21 -14.54
N ASP A 230 -11.60 -15.99 -15.16
CA ASP A 230 -12.90 -15.51 -15.65
C ASP A 230 -13.88 -15.24 -14.50
N GLU A 231 -13.61 -15.79 -13.32
CA GLU A 231 -14.39 -15.54 -12.11
C GLU A 231 -13.96 -14.21 -11.48
N LYS A 232 -14.90 -13.31 -11.29
CA LYS A 232 -14.72 -12.11 -10.46
C LYS A 232 -14.62 -12.55 -8.99
N ILE A 233 -13.43 -12.94 -8.57
CA ILE A 233 -13.12 -13.12 -7.16
C ILE A 233 -13.18 -11.75 -6.53
N THR A 234 -14.30 -11.42 -5.88
CA THR A 234 -14.41 -10.21 -5.05
C THR A 234 -13.52 -10.42 -3.82
N VAL A 235 -12.25 -10.07 -3.95
CA VAL A 235 -11.40 -9.86 -2.79
C VAL A 235 -11.86 -8.53 -2.21
N ASN A 236 -12.57 -8.57 -1.10
CA ASN A 236 -12.90 -7.37 -0.34
C ASN A 236 -11.57 -6.79 0.15
N MET A 237 -11.08 -5.78 -0.58
CA MET A 237 -9.90 -5.00 -0.23
C MET A 237 -10.33 -3.88 0.72
N GLU A 238 -11.02 -4.22 1.80
CA GLU A 238 -11.33 -3.27 2.85
C GLU A 238 -10.31 -3.45 3.97
N ASP A 239 -9.67 -2.35 4.27
CA ASP A 239 -8.72 -2.21 5.36
C ASP A 239 -9.31 -2.74 6.66
N THR A 240 -8.67 -3.74 7.23
CA THR A 240 -9.02 -4.37 8.50
C THR A 240 -8.67 -3.46 9.69
N ASN A 241 -9.34 -2.30 9.78
CA ASN A 241 -9.42 -1.53 11.01
C ASN A 241 -10.77 -0.82 11.05
N GLY A 242 -11.79 -1.53 11.52
CA GLY A 242 -13.13 -0.99 11.77
C GLY A 242 -14.30 -1.67 11.06
N ALA A 243 -14.11 -2.85 10.44
CA ALA A 243 -15.07 -3.41 9.49
C ALA A 243 -16.04 -4.47 10.05
N GLU A 244 -16.04 -4.78 11.34
CA GLU A 244 -17.02 -5.76 11.87
C GLU A 244 -18.44 -5.17 12.00
N GLU A 245 -18.59 -3.87 12.19
CA GLU A 245 -19.92 -3.23 12.26
C GLU A 245 -20.49 -2.83 10.88
N PHE A 246 -19.64 -2.54 9.89
CA PHE A 246 -20.09 -2.14 8.55
C PHE A 246 -20.58 -3.30 7.66
N ASP A 247 -20.12 -4.51 7.89
CA ASP A 247 -20.48 -5.67 7.06
C ASP A 247 -21.90 -6.19 7.36
N GLU A 248 -22.37 -6.11 8.61
CA GLU A 248 -23.75 -6.50 8.96
C GLU A 248 -24.77 -5.53 8.37
N ASP A 249 -24.50 -4.23 8.39
CA ASP A 249 -25.39 -3.23 7.81
C ASP A 249 -25.46 -3.32 6.28
N ILE A 250 -24.34 -3.60 5.62
CA ILE A 250 -24.29 -3.79 4.16
C ILE A 250 -24.98 -5.09 3.76
N LEU A 251 -24.78 -6.17 4.51
CA LEU A 251 -25.47 -7.45 4.30
C LEU A 251 -26.97 -7.30 4.54
N HIS A 252 -27.36 -6.61 5.59
CA HIS A 252 -28.76 -6.31 5.90
C HIS A 252 -29.40 -5.43 4.80
N MET A 253 -28.70 -4.43 4.34
CA MET A 253 -29.17 -3.56 3.24
C MET A 253 -29.28 -4.33 1.91
N ARG A 254 -28.34 -5.23 1.60
CA ARG A 254 -28.43 -6.11 0.43
C ARG A 254 -29.59 -7.11 0.52
N GLN A 255 -29.89 -7.62 1.72
CA GLN A 255 -31.04 -8.47 1.95
C GLN A 255 -32.35 -7.68 1.76
N LEU A 256 -32.46 -6.49 2.31
CA LEU A 256 -33.60 -5.60 2.14
C LEU A 256 -33.86 -5.23 0.66
N LEU A 257 -32.81 -4.97 -0.11
CA LEU A 257 -32.92 -4.67 -1.53
C LEU A 257 -33.39 -5.88 -2.38
N LYS A 258 -33.17 -7.11 -1.91
CA LYS A 258 -33.61 -8.34 -2.56
C LYS A 258 -35.02 -8.79 -2.13
N THR A 259 -35.61 -8.17 -1.10
CA THR A 259 -36.96 -8.53 -0.67
C THR A 259 -37.98 -8.17 -1.74
N LYS A 260 -39.00 -9.03 -1.90
CA LYS A 260 -40.09 -8.78 -2.83
C LYS A 260 -41.02 -7.71 -2.29
N LEU A 261 -41.51 -6.85 -3.17
CA LEU A 261 -42.47 -5.81 -2.82
C LEU A 261 -43.80 -6.36 -2.30
N SER A 262 -44.10 -7.64 -2.59
CA SER A 262 -45.30 -8.32 -2.05
C SER A 262 -45.23 -8.56 -0.55
N ASP A 263 -44.04 -8.61 0.04
CA ASP A 263 -43.81 -8.91 1.45
C ASP A 263 -43.74 -7.64 2.31
N GLN A 264 -43.90 -6.47 1.67
CA GLN A 264 -43.95 -5.17 2.33
C GLN A 264 -45.42 -4.73 2.51
N ASP A 265 -45.71 -4.03 3.60
CA ASP A 265 -47.04 -3.46 3.92
C ASP A 265 -47.49 -2.34 2.95
N LEU A 266 -47.52 -2.65 1.66
CA LEU A 266 -47.98 -1.75 0.62
C LEU A 266 -49.49 -1.94 0.33
N SER A 267 -50.19 -0.87 0.00
CA SER A 267 -51.58 -1.00 -0.40
C SER A 267 -51.70 -1.83 -1.68
N VAL A 268 -52.75 -2.68 -1.78
CA VAL A 268 -53.04 -3.54 -2.94
C VAL A 268 -53.01 -2.75 -4.27
N ARG A 269 -53.39 -1.49 -4.21
CA ARG A 269 -53.41 -0.57 -5.36
C ARG A 269 -51.99 -0.21 -5.80
N ALA A 270 -51.09 0.05 -4.85
CA ALA A 270 -49.69 0.37 -5.12
C ALA A 270 -48.95 -0.87 -5.68
N LEU A 271 -49.18 -2.06 -5.12
CA LEU A 271 -48.61 -3.32 -5.61
C LEU A 271 -49.02 -3.62 -7.05
N ASN A 272 -50.31 -3.43 -7.41
CA ASN A 272 -50.76 -3.65 -8.77
C ASN A 272 -50.16 -2.66 -9.77
N CYS A 273 -49.92 -1.40 -9.36
CA CYS A 273 -49.26 -0.41 -10.19
C CYS A 273 -47.79 -0.73 -10.41
N LEU A 274 -47.09 -1.20 -9.38
CA LEU A 274 -45.67 -1.56 -9.47
C LEU A 274 -45.45 -2.84 -10.30
N LYS A 275 -46.34 -3.84 -10.16
CA LYS A 275 -46.35 -5.01 -11.02
C LYS A 275 -46.65 -4.70 -12.50
N ALA A 276 -47.50 -3.72 -12.78
CA ALA A 276 -47.73 -3.27 -14.15
C ALA A 276 -46.52 -2.53 -14.76
N ALA A 277 -45.58 -2.11 -13.94
CA ALA A 277 -44.32 -1.48 -14.33
C ALA A 277 -43.11 -2.43 -14.29
N ASP A 278 -43.33 -3.75 -14.15
CA ASP A 278 -42.30 -4.81 -14.03
C ASP A 278 -41.29 -4.55 -12.90
N VAL A 279 -41.74 -3.99 -11.78
CA VAL A 279 -40.93 -3.72 -10.59
C VAL A 279 -41.32 -4.70 -9.50
N ASP A 280 -40.49 -5.76 -9.29
CA ASP A 280 -40.78 -6.85 -8.37
C ASP A 280 -40.01 -6.76 -7.04
N THR A 281 -38.87 -6.08 -7.03
CA THR A 281 -38.00 -5.99 -5.85
C THR A 281 -37.86 -4.56 -5.34
N VAL A 282 -37.53 -4.41 -4.06
CA VAL A 282 -37.20 -3.10 -3.45
C VAL A 282 -35.99 -2.45 -4.15
N GLY A 283 -35.03 -3.28 -4.61
CA GLY A 283 -33.87 -2.79 -5.36
C GLY A 283 -34.23 -2.16 -6.70
N ASP A 284 -35.23 -2.68 -7.39
CA ASP A 284 -35.69 -2.12 -8.66
C ASP A 284 -36.48 -0.84 -8.44
N LEU A 285 -37.22 -0.76 -7.33
CA LEU A 285 -37.95 0.46 -6.94
C LEU A 285 -36.98 1.63 -6.65
N VAL A 286 -35.85 1.38 -5.96
CA VAL A 286 -34.84 2.40 -5.61
C VAL A 286 -34.11 2.94 -6.85
N LYS A 287 -33.97 2.15 -7.91
CA LYS A 287 -33.39 2.61 -9.18
C LYS A 287 -34.27 3.58 -9.95
N LEU A 288 -35.56 3.58 -9.68
CA LEU A 288 -36.54 4.43 -10.37
C LEU A 288 -36.59 5.82 -9.75
N ASN A 289 -36.49 6.83 -10.58
CA ASN A 289 -36.66 8.21 -10.14
C ASN A 289 -38.19 8.53 -10.02
N ARG A 290 -38.55 9.46 -9.13
CA ARG A 290 -39.93 9.87 -8.88
C ARG A 290 -40.69 10.19 -10.17
N ASN A 291 -40.02 10.78 -11.15
CA ASN A 291 -40.63 11.11 -12.44
C ASN A 291 -40.96 9.87 -13.29
N CYS A 292 -40.14 8.81 -13.21
CA CYS A 292 -40.39 7.55 -13.91
C CYS A 292 -41.64 6.84 -13.37
N LEU A 293 -41.86 6.86 -12.05
CA LEU A 293 -43.03 6.26 -11.40
C LEU A 293 -44.33 6.96 -11.79
N LEU A 294 -44.30 8.30 -12.01
CA LEU A 294 -45.47 9.08 -12.46
C LEU A 294 -45.83 8.80 -13.92
N TYR A 295 -44.84 8.44 -14.77
CA TYR A 295 -45.07 8.09 -16.18
C TYR A 295 -45.58 6.66 -16.39
N THR A 296 -45.09 5.72 -15.58
CA THR A 296 -45.47 4.29 -15.70
C THR A 296 -46.80 3.95 -15.06
N SER A 297 -47.32 4.79 -14.17
CA SER A 297 -48.59 4.57 -13.47
C SER A 297 -49.40 5.88 -13.33
N PRO A 298 -49.91 6.45 -14.44
CA PRO A 298 -50.72 7.64 -14.36
C PRO A 298 -52.00 7.39 -13.56
N SER A 299 -52.23 8.19 -12.53
CA SER A 299 -53.45 8.14 -11.73
C SER A 299 -54.64 8.54 -12.60
N PRO A 300 -55.83 7.94 -12.42
CA PRO A 300 -57.06 8.39 -13.12
C PRO A 300 -57.39 9.89 -12.94
N ARG A 301 -56.81 10.55 -11.93
CA ARG A 301 -56.89 12.00 -11.73
C ARG A 301 -55.96 12.78 -12.65
N ASP A 302 -54.84 12.21 -13.02
CA ASP A 302 -53.85 12.87 -13.88
C ASP A 302 -54.28 12.81 -15.35
N MET A 303 -55.01 11.78 -15.76
CA MET A 303 -55.58 11.67 -17.10
C MET A 303 -56.74 12.67 -17.37
N ARG A 304 -57.37 13.26 -16.35
CA ARG A 304 -58.43 14.26 -16.51
C ARG A 304 -57.93 15.68 -16.70
N ARG A 305 -56.62 15.96 -16.53
CA ARG A 305 -56.04 17.30 -16.69
C ARG A 305 -55.40 17.55 -18.06
N SER A 306 -55.40 16.59 -18.95
CA SER A 306 -54.86 16.71 -20.32
C SER A 306 -55.93 16.77 -21.38
N ARG A 307 -57.07 17.41 -21.08
CA ARG A 307 -58.08 17.85 -22.05
C ARG A 307 -58.36 19.33 -21.90
#